data_87ab44e33b922e140e233104112469f8
#
_entry.id   87ab44e33b922e140e233104112469f8
#
_cell.length_a   1.000
_cell.length_b   1.000
_cell.length_c   1.000
_cell.angle_alpha   90.00
_cell.angle_beta   90.00
_cell.angle_gamma   90.00
#
_symmetry.space_group_name_H-M   'P 1'
#
loop_
_entity.id
_entity.type
_entity.pdbx_description
1 polymer ?
#
loop_
_entity_poly.entity_id
_entity_poly.type
_entity_poly.pdbx_seq_one_letter_code
_entity_poly.pdbx_strand_id
1 'polypeptide(L)'
;NLLPNIPVERRYKILQECCEYENEYLLTHSGVLYPDIKDIFKKLNEKYSVYIVSNCQAGYIEAFLKVTDLGKYVTDFENPGRTGKPKADNIRLVIERNNLDKAFYVGDTQGDFDATMAAGIPFIFAAYGFGNIDGDEEEIQGLNELPDLIDKLVEK
;
A
#
# COMPACT_ATOMS: atom_id res chain seq x y z
N ASN A 1 5.59 -17.33 -15.97
CA ASN A 1 6.07 -16.73 -17.21
C ASN A 1 4.91 -16.58 -18.19
N LEU A 2 4.35 -15.37 -18.29
CA LEU A 2 3.17 -15.07 -19.13
C LEU A 2 3.48 -15.10 -20.64
N LEU A 3 4.73 -14.99 -21.03
CA LEU A 3 5.16 -14.86 -22.42
C LEU A 3 6.33 -15.83 -22.74
N PRO A 4 6.14 -17.15 -22.61
CA PRO A 4 7.23 -18.12 -22.68
C PRO A 4 7.98 -18.16 -24.02
N ASN A 5 7.29 -17.84 -25.12
CA ASN A 5 7.81 -17.91 -26.49
C ASN A 5 8.42 -16.59 -27.00
N ILE A 6 8.49 -15.56 -26.16
CA ILE A 6 9.05 -14.25 -26.53
C ILE A 6 10.46 -14.12 -25.92
N PRO A 7 11.46 -13.62 -26.67
CA PRO A 7 12.79 -13.34 -26.14
C PRO A 7 12.75 -12.44 -24.90
N VAL A 8 13.67 -12.66 -23.96
CA VAL A 8 13.67 -11.98 -22.65
C VAL A 8 13.68 -10.46 -22.79
N GLU A 9 14.53 -9.91 -23.64
CA GLU A 9 14.61 -8.46 -23.89
C GLU A 9 13.29 -7.90 -24.42
N ARG A 10 12.61 -8.64 -25.29
CA ARG A 10 11.30 -8.22 -25.80
C ARG A 10 10.22 -8.27 -24.73
N ARG A 11 10.29 -9.22 -23.79
CA ARG A 11 9.37 -9.29 -22.64
C ARG A 11 9.50 -8.06 -21.74
N TYR A 12 10.74 -7.66 -21.42
CA TYR A 12 10.99 -6.46 -20.62
C TYR A 12 10.41 -5.21 -21.26
N LYS A 13 10.61 -5.07 -22.58
CA LYS A 13 10.05 -3.93 -23.31
C LYS A 13 8.52 -3.93 -23.30
N ILE A 14 7.89 -5.07 -23.52
CA ILE A 14 6.43 -5.20 -23.46
C ILE A 14 5.93 -4.86 -22.04
N LEU A 15 6.58 -5.36 -21.00
CA LEU A 15 6.22 -5.07 -19.62
C LEU A 15 6.31 -3.57 -19.34
N GLN A 16 7.37 -2.91 -19.75
CA GLN A 16 7.54 -1.47 -19.59
C GLN A 16 6.44 -0.70 -20.32
N GLU A 17 6.19 -1.02 -21.60
CA GLU A 17 5.12 -0.40 -22.38
C GLU A 17 3.74 -0.59 -21.72
N CYS A 18 3.47 -1.77 -21.14
CA CYS A 18 2.24 -2.03 -20.38
C CYS A 18 2.13 -1.17 -19.11
N CYS A 19 3.20 -1.08 -18.33
CA CYS A 19 3.23 -0.27 -17.12
C CYS A 19 3.02 1.23 -17.41
N GLU A 20 3.67 1.74 -18.47
CA GLU A 20 3.52 3.12 -18.92
C GLU A 20 2.06 3.40 -19.33
N TYR A 21 1.48 2.53 -20.17
CA TYR A 21 0.08 2.62 -20.59
C TYR A 21 -0.89 2.57 -19.42
N GLU A 22 -0.68 1.64 -18.46
CA GLU A 22 -1.52 1.52 -17.28
C GLU A 22 -1.48 2.79 -16.42
N ASN A 23 -0.29 3.33 -16.17
CA ASN A 23 -0.13 4.57 -15.42
C ASN A 23 -0.86 5.75 -16.11
N GLU A 24 -0.75 5.87 -17.44
CA GLU A 24 -1.46 6.91 -18.21
C GLU A 24 -2.98 6.70 -18.15
N TYR A 25 -3.44 5.46 -18.30
CA TYR A 25 -4.85 5.11 -18.24
C TYR A 25 -5.47 5.47 -16.89
N LEU A 26 -4.77 5.17 -15.79
CA LEU A 26 -5.20 5.49 -14.42
C LEU A 26 -5.37 6.99 -14.18
N LEU A 27 -4.62 7.85 -14.87
CA LEU A 27 -4.78 9.31 -14.74
C LEU A 27 -6.15 9.82 -15.20
N THR A 28 -6.85 9.06 -16.01
CA THR A 28 -8.17 9.42 -16.56
C THR A 28 -9.29 8.46 -16.17
N HIS A 29 -8.93 7.26 -15.65
CA HIS A 29 -9.86 6.18 -15.33
C HIS A 29 -9.54 5.64 -13.92
N SER A 30 -9.83 6.43 -12.90
CA SER A 30 -9.69 5.96 -11.52
C SER A 30 -10.69 4.83 -11.21
N GLY A 31 -10.29 3.86 -10.41
CA GLY A 31 -11.20 2.88 -9.83
C GLY A 31 -12.21 3.53 -8.87
N VAL A 32 -13.21 2.77 -8.48
CA VAL A 32 -14.16 3.17 -7.43
C VAL A 32 -13.44 3.05 -6.09
N LEU A 33 -13.38 4.15 -5.35
CA LEU A 33 -12.81 4.15 -4.01
C LEU A 33 -13.78 3.54 -2.99
N TYR A 34 -13.24 3.00 -1.91
CA TYR A 34 -14.05 2.65 -0.75
C TYR A 34 -14.79 3.88 -0.21
N PRO A 35 -16.01 3.69 0.35
CA PRO A 35 -16.76 4.79 0.93
C PRO A 35 -15.94 5.57 1.96
N ASP A 36 -16.16 6.87 2.01
CA ASP A 36 -15.63 7.79 3.02
C ASP A 36 -14.09 7.85 3.15
N ILE A 37 -13.35 7.26 2.18
CA ILE A 37 -11.88 7.16 2.26
C ILE A 37 -11.20 8.53 2.49
N LYS A 38 -11.72 9.61 1.88
CA LYS A 38 -11.15 10.96 2.05
C LYS A 38 -11.31 11.48 3.46
N ASP A 39 -12.47 11.25 4.07
CA ASP A 39 -12.76 11.67 5.44
C ASP A 39 -11.97 10.84 6.45
N ILE A 40 -11.80 9.54 6.18
CA ILE A 40 -10.98 8.63 6.99
C ILE A 40 -9.51 9.05 6.94
N PHE A 41 -8.95 9.29 5.75
CA PHE A 41 -7.57 9.77 5.60
C PHE A 41 -7.36 11.13 6.28
N LYS A 42 -8.33 12.03 6.16
CA LYS A 42 -8.29 13.31 6.86
C LYS A 42 -8.27 13.11 8.39
N LYS A 43 -9.18 12.28 8.94
CA LYS A 43 -9.25 11.97 10.38
C LYS A 43 -7.96 11.34 10.87
N LEU A 44 -7.40 10.39 10.14
CA LEU A 44 -6.10 9.78 10.46
C LEU A 44 -4.98 10.82 10.47
N ASN A 45 -4.92 11.68 9.45
CA ASN A 45 -3.86 12.66 9.30
C ASN A 45 -3.88 13.79 10.35
N GLU A 46 -4.98 13.95 11.10
CA GLU A 46 -5.06 14.87 12.25
C GLU A 46 -4.16 14.43 13.42
N LYS A 47 -3.89 13.11 13.55
CA LYS A 47 -3.13 12.53 14.66
C LYS A 47 -1.91 11.73 14.22
N TYR A 48 -1.95 11.15 13.03
CA TYR A 48 -0.99 10.17 12.53
C TYR A 48 -0.48 10.54 11.15
N SER A 49 0.74 10.15 10.84
CA SER A 49 1.26 10.21 9.47
C SER A 49 0.84 8.96 8.70
N VAL A 50 0.37 9.14 7.48
CA VAL A 50 -0.08 8.06 6.61
C VAL A 50 0.96 7.79 5.53
N TYR A 51 1.24 6.51 5.30
CA TYR A 51 2.23 6.03 4.33
C TYR A 51 1.61 4.95 3.44
N ILE A 52 2.14 4.77 2.23
CA ILE A 52 1.73 3.69 1.33
C ILE A 52 2.94 2.84 0.95
N VAL A 53 2.86 1.53 1.18
CA VAL A 53 3.80 0.55 0.62
C VAL A 53 3.02 -0.51 -0.15
N SER A 54 3.20 -0.56 -1.47
CA SER A 54 2.43 -1.43 -2.35
C SER A 54 3.33 -2.24 -3.27
N ASN A 55 2.90 -3.45 -3.68
CA ASN A 55 3.58 -4.28 -4.67
C ASN A 55 3.18 -3.88 -6.10
N CYS A 56 3.46 -2.64 -6.49
CA CYS A 56 3.14 -2.12 -7.82
C CYS A 56 4.38 -1.61 -8.56
N GLN A 57 4.22 -1.27 -9.84
CA GLN A 57 5.23 -0.60 -10.64
C GLN A 57 5.42 0.87 -10.21
N ALA A 58 6.55 1.45 -10.61
CA ALA A 58 6.79 2.88 -10.45
C ALA A 58 5.74 3.70 -11.19
N GLY A 59 5.29 4.80 -10.60
CA GLY A 59 4.26 5.68 -11.17
C GLY A 59 2.82 5.33 -10.79
N TYR A 60 2.55 4.11 -10.33
CA TYR A 60 1.19 3.67 -9.99
C TYR A 60 0.61 4.39 -8.77
N ILE A 61 1.40 4.48 -7.68
CA ILE A 61 0.98 5.20 -6.47
C ILE A 61 0.83 6.68 -6.76
N GLU A 62 1.75 7.27 -7.52
CA GLU A 62 1.72 8.66 -7.94
C GLU A 62 0.44 8.99 -8.74
N ALA A 63 0.09 8.14 -9.70
CA ALA A 63 -1.14 8.29 -10.48
C ALA A 63 -2.39 8.19 -9.59
N PHE A 64 -2.44 7.18 -8.71
CA PHE A 64 -3.51 6.99 -7.73
C PHE A 64 -3.69 8.24 -6.84
N LEU A 65 -2.64 8.71 -6.21
CA LEU A 65 -2.68 9.87 -5.31
C LEU A 65 -3.13 11.14 -6.02
N LYS A 66 -2.69 11.33 -7.27
CA LYS A 66 -3.07 12.49 -8.09
C LYS A 66 -4.56 12.48 -8.45
N VAL A 67 -5.06 11.34 -8.92
CA VAL A 67 -6.45 11.22 -9.40
C VAL A 67 -7.45 11.27 -8.26
N THR A 68 -7.10 10.70 -7.11
CA THR A 68 -7.99 10.63 -5.94
C THR A 68 -7.93 11.88 -5.06
N ASP A 69 -6.96 12.78 -5.28
CA ASP A 69 -6.66 13.92 -4.39
C ASP A 69 -6.34 13.50 -2.94
N LEU A 70 -5.80 12.27 -2.77
CA LEU A 70 -5.36 11.76 -1.47
C LEU A 70 -3.90 12.11 -1.15
N GLY A 71 -3.14 12.59 -2.12
CA GLY A 71 -1.71 12.90 -1.95
C GLY A 71 -1.40 13.89 -0.83
N LYS A 72 -2.34 14.79 -0.51
CA LYS A 72 -2.20 15.76 0.59
C LYS A 72 -2.25 15.12 2.00
N TYR A 73 -2.73 13.88 2.10
CA TYR A 73 -2.81 13.13 3.35
C TYR A 73 -1.73 12.06 3.49
N VAL A 74 -0.97 11.77 2.43
CA VAL A 74 0.08 10.76 2.42
C VAL A 74 1.44 11.43 2.54
N THR A 75 2.16 11.09 3.61
CA THR A 75 3.47 11.69 3.91
C THR A 75 4.55 11.15 2.98
N ASP A 76 4.54 9.83 2.72
CA ASP A 76 5.56 9.17 1.91
C ASP A 76 5.06 7.82 1.41
N PHE A 77 5.73 7.24 0.40
CA PHE A 77 5.35 5.95 -0.15
C PHE A 77 6.53 5.23 -0.80
N GLU A 78 6.40 3.91 -0.94
CA GLU A 78 7.40 3.11 -1.63
C GLU A 78 6.80 1.88 -2.34
N ASN A 79 7.49 1.39 -3.36
CA ASN A 79 7.11 0.20 -4.10
C ASN A 79 8.32 -0.49 -4.77
N PRO A 80 8.22 -1.78 -5.11
CA PRO A 80 9.26 -2.52 -5.82
C PRO A 80 9.64 -1.96 -7.18
N GLY A 81 8.70 -1.30 -7.86
CA GLY A 81 8.98 -0.69 -9.17
C GLY A 81 10.01 0.43 -9.10
N ARG A 82 10.12 1.12 -7.96
CA ARG A 82 11.12 2.18 -7.71
C ARG A 82 12.41 1.63 -7.14
N THR A 83 12.33 0.68 -6.21
CA THR A 83 13.48 0.24 -5.41
C THR A 83 14.10 -1.06 -5.89
N GLY A 84 13.35 -1.88 -6.62
CA GLY A 84 13.72 -3.26 -6.93
C GLY A 84 13.73 -4.20 -5.71
N LYS A 85 13.28 -3.73 -4.54
CA LYS A 85 13.29 -4.48 -3.27
C LYS A 85 11.93 -5.11 -2.97
N PRO A 86 11.91 -6.22 -2.20
CA PRO A 86 10.65 -6.81 -1.72
C PRO A 86 9.90 -5.87 -0.76
N LYS A 87 8.60 -6.13 -0.55
CA LYS A 87 7.71 -5.30 0.29
C LYS A 87 8.24 -5.09 1.71
N ALA A 88 8.76 -6.13 2.36
CA ALA A 88 9.31 -6.02 3.72
C ALA A 88 10.45 -4.98 3.81
N ASP A 89 11.34 -4.96 2.82
CA ASP A 89 12.44 -4.00 2.79
C ASP A 89 11.94 -2.59 2.46
N ASN A 90 10.89 -2.46 1.66
CA ASN A 90 10.26 -1.17 1.38
C ASN A 90 9.54 -0.63 2.62
N ILE A 91 8.91 -1.49 3.44
CA ILE A 91 8.33 -1.10 4.73
C ILE A 91 9.44 -0.56 5.65
N ARG A 92 10.55 -1.30 5.83
CA ARG A 92 11.70 -0.83 6.63
C ARG A 92 12.27 0.48 6.12
N LEU A 93 12.42 0.61 4.81
CA LEU A 93 12.95 1.82 4.17
C LEU A 93 12.08 3.05 4.49
N VAL A 94 10.75 2.93 4.43
CA VAL A 94 9.83 4.02 4.79
C VAL A 94 9.95 4.36 6.28
N ILE A 95 10.01 3.36 7.16
CA ILE A 95 10.19 3.55 8.61
C ILE A 95 11.49 4.30 8.90
N GLU A 96 12.62 3.82 8.38
CA GLU A 96 13.95 4.40 8.60
C GLU A 96 14.03 5.82 8.04
N ARG A 97 13.58 6.04 6.81
CA ARG A 97 13.66 7.32 6.10
C ARG A 97 12.84 8.42 6.78
N ASN A 98 11.76 8.04 7.46
CA ASN A 98 10.87 8.97 8.14
C ASN A 98 11.07 8.98 9.67
N ASN A 99 12.06 8.24 10.20
CA ASN A 99 12.37 8.13 11.63
C ASN A 99 11.14 7.76 12.46
N LEU A 100 10.42 6.72 12.07
CA LEU A 100 9.18 6.30 12.75
C LEU A 100 9.51 5.42 13.96
N ASP A 101 9.11 5.86 15.16
CA ASP A 101 9.28 5.09 16.39
C ASP A 101 8.25 3.96 16.51
N LYS A 102 7.02 4.15 16.01
CA LYS A 102 5.93 3.19 16.03
C LYS A 102 5.17 3.25 14.70
N ALA A 103 4.89 2.09 14.13
CA ALA A 103 4.13 1.97 12.90
C ALA A 103 3.22 0.74 12.94
N PHE A 104 2.10 0.79 12.23
CA PHE A 104 1.21 -0.32 11.97
C PHE A 104 1.04 -0.47 10.47
N TYR A 105 0.96 -1.70 9.98
CA TYR A 105 0.66 -1.95 8.58
C TYR A 105 -0.75 -2.51 8.45
N VAL A 106 -1.55 -1.91 7.57
CA VAL A 106 -2.89 -2.38 7.24
C VAL A 106 -2.84 -3.05 5.88
N GLY A 107 -3.25 -4.29 5.80
CA GLY A 107 -3.23 -5.08 4.56
C GLY A 107 -4.31 -6.16 4.54
N ASP A 108 -4.53 -6.74 3.36
CA ASP A 108 -5.63 -7.67 3.13
C ASP A 108 -5.20 -9.05 2.62
N THR A 109 -3.89 -9.28 2.48
CA THR A 109 -3.37 -10.55 1.95
C THR A 109 -2.34 -11.20 2.88
N GLN A 110 -2.17 -12.52 2.73
CA GLN A 110 -1.09 -13.26 3.41
C GLN A 110 0.29 -12.66 3.09
N GLY A 111 0.50 -12.20 1.84
CA GLY A 111 1.76 -11.56 1.45
C GLY A 111 2.01 -10.22 2.17
N ASP A 112 0.96 -9.48 2.54
CA ASP A 112 1.06 -8.28 3.36
C ASP A 112 1.43 -8.63 4.80
N PHE A 113 0.77 -9.63 5.37
CA PHE A 113 1.06 -10.15 6.68
C PHE A 113 2.52 -10.61 6.79
N ASP A 114 2.95 -11.51 5.89
CA ASP A 114 4.31 -12.06 5.88
C ASP A 114 5.38 -10.94 5.76
N ALA A 115 5.14 -9.97 4.88
CA ALA A 115 6.05 -8.83 4.70
C ALA A 115 6.12 -7.93 5.94
N THR A 116 4.99 -7.74 6.63
CA THR A 116 4.87 -6.94 7.85
C THR A 116 5.58 -7.62 9.01
N MET A 117 5.37 -8.93 9.19
CA MET A 117 6.09 -9.73 10.19
C MET A 117 7.60 -9.70 9.95
N ALA A 118 8.01 -9.87 8.69
CA ALA A 118 9.43 -9.75 8.31
C ALA A 118 9.99 -8.34 8.55
N ALA A 119 9.18 -7.30 8.43
CA ALA A 119 9.59 -5.92 8.75
C ALA A 119 9.66 -5.63 10.26
N GLY A 120 9.02 -6.45 11.09
CA GLY A 120 9.05 -6.36 12.55
C GLY A 120 8.08 -5.33 13.14
N ILE A 121 6.97 -5.07 12.48
CA ILE A 121 5.92 -4.16 12.96
C ILE A 121 4.57 -4.89 13.07
N PRO A 122 3.62 -4.39 13.90
CA PRO A 122 2.27 -4.93 14.01
C PRO A 122 1.47 -4.84 12.69
N PHE A 123 0.66 -5.87 12.44
CA PHE A 123 -0.26 -5.96 11.32
C PHE A 123 -1.70 -5.74 11.76
N ILE A 124 -2.51 -5.11 10.91
CA ILE A 124 -3.96 -5.01 11.04
C ILE A 124 -4.58 -5.59 9.77
N PHE A 125 -5.40 -6.61 9.94
CA PHE A 125 -6.05 -7.27 8.81
C PHE A 125 -7.26 -6.48 8.30
N ALA A 126 -7.25 -6.13 7.02
CA ALA A 126 -8.38 -5.51 6.34
C ALA A 126 -9.31 -6.61 5.78
N ALA A 127 -10.19 -7.16 6.62
CA ALA A 127 -11.05 -8.30 6.28
C ALA A 127 -12.07 -8.02 5.16
N TYR A 128 -12.26 -6.75 4.82
CA TYR A 128 -13.08 -6.32 3.68
C TYR A 128 -12.33 -6.37 2.33
N GLY A 129 -11.07 -6.73 2.33
CA GLY A 129 -10.23 -6.84 1.12
C GLY A 129 -10.43 -8.14 0.34
N PHE A 130 -9.40 -8.56 -0.37
CA PHE A 130 -9.50 -9.66 -1.34
C PHE A 130 -8.97 -11.00 -0.82
N GLY A 131 -8.20 -11.00 0.27
CA GLY A 131 -7.49 -12.18 0.76
C GLY A 131 -7.98 -12.66 2.11
N ASN A 132 -7.26 -13.68 2.60
CA ASN A 132 -7.36 -14.19 3.96
C ASN A 132 -5.94 -14.28 4.52
N ILE A 133 -5.81 -14.34 5.83
CA ILE A 133 -4.53 -14.55 6.52
C ILE A 133 -4.61 -15.77 7.44
N ASP A 134 -3.47 -16.42 7.63
CA ASP A 134 -3.29 -17.45 8.65
C ASP A 134 -2.72 -16.78 9.92
N GLY A 135 -3.58 -16.19 10.75
CA GLY A 135 -3.19 -15.48 11.98
C GLY A 135 -4.40 -14.97 12.74
N ASP A 136 -4.18 -14.62 14.00
CA ASP A 136 -5.19 -14.05 14.91
C ASP A 136 -4.77 -12.60 15.24
N GLU A 137 -4.77 -11.76 14.20
CA GLU A 137 -4.35 -10.37 14.28
C GLU A 137 -5.57 -9.46 14.55
N GLU A 138 -5.32 -8.22 14.97
CA GLU A 138 -6.38 -7.21 15.02
C GLU A 138 -6.96 -7.02 13.62
N GLU A 139 -8.29 -7.03 13.49
CA GLU A 139 -8.95 -6.91 12.18
C GLU A 139 -9.96 -5.77 12.14
N ILE A 140 -10.22 -5.27 10.91
CA ILE A 140 -11.27 -4.30 10.62
C ILE A 140 -12.18 -4.82 9.51
N GLN A 141 -13.50 -4.65 9.70
CA GLN A 141 -14.52 -5.03 8.72
C GLN A 141 -14.81 -3.91 7.72
N GLY A 142 -14.24 -2.74 7.94
CA GLY A 142 -14.31 -1.58 7.05
C GLY A 142 -13.26 -0.54 7.43
N LEU A 143 -12.82 0.24 6.44
CA LEU A 143 -11.76 1.24 6.65
C LEU A 143 -12.16 2.32 7.67
N ASN A 144 -13.45 2.56 7.85
CA ASN A 144 -14.00 3.50 8.83
C ASN A 144 -13.71 3.11 10.29
N GLU A 145 -13.40 1.84 10.57
CA GLU A 145 -13.04 1.36 11.92
C GLU A 145 -11.59 1.68 12.29
N LEU A 146 -10.73 1.90 11.29
CA LEU A 146 -9.29 2.05 11.49
C LEU A 146 -8.90 3.18 12.44
N PRO A 147 -9.47 4.42 12.38
CA PRO A 147 -9.06 5.48 13.30
C PRO A 147 -9.26 5.12 14.77
N ASP A 148 -10.39 4.51 15.09
CA ASP A 148 -10.74 4.17 16.47
C ASP A 148 -9.92 2.94 16.97
N LEU A 149 -9.57 2.02 16.09
CA LEU A 149 -8.68 0.91 16.41
C LEU A 149 -7.24 1.41 16.68
N ILE A 150 -6.70 2.27 15.82
CA ILE A 150 -5.34 2.83 16.02
C ILE A 150 -5.26 3.61 17.33
N ASP A 151 -6.27 4.44 17.66
CA ASP A 151 -6.31 5.18 18.93
C ASP A 151 -6.17 4.19 20.12
N LYS A 152 -6.91 3.08 20.13
CA LYS A 152 -6.80 2.04 21.18
C LYS A 152 -5.45 1.33 21.23
N LEU A 153 -4.82 1.10 20.07
CA LEU A 153 -3.53 0.39 19.99
C LEU A 153 -2.34 1.28 20.38
N VAL A 154 -2.48 2.58 20.21
CA VAL A 154 -1.43 3.55 20.61
C VAL A 154 -1.44 3.82 22.12
N GLU A 155 -2.62 3.74 22.78
CA GLU A 155 -2.78 3.93 24.22
C GLU A 155 -2.31 2.72 25.07
N LYS A 156 -2.15 1.54 24.47
CA LYS A 156 -1.59 0.33 25.11
C LYS A 156 -0.06 0.38 25.16
#